data_6982d51e2ed744b0513bbe4d3279545c
#
_entry.id   6982d51e2ed744b0513bbe4d3279545c
#
_cell.length_a   1.000
_cell.length_b   1.000
_cell.length_c   1.000
_cell.angle_alpha   90.00
_cell.angle_beta   90.00
_cell.angle_gamma   90.00
#
_symmetry.space_group_name_H-M   'P 1'
#
loop_
_entity.id
_entity.type
_entity.pdbx_description
1 polymer ?
#
loop_
_entity_poly.entity_id
_entity_poly.type
_entity_poly.pdbx_seq_one_letter_code
_entity_poly.pdbx_strand_id
1 'polypeptide(L)'
;MKRYAPTWDSLNQHNPGGSAPEWFMDAKFGIYFHWGPYSVPAFGNEWYAKWMYEKGTDHYRHHVETYGDPHTEWGYENFILGGYDKQGNYVQFAPKLKKDGGRFDPDEWAELFARSGARFAGPAAEHC
;
A
#
# COMPACT_ATOMS: atom_id res chain seq x y z
N MET A 1 -11.90 -4.98 26.84
CA MET A 1 -12.28 -4.50 25.49
C MET A 1 -13.66 -5.01 25.16
N LYS A 2 -14.62 -4.14 24.77
CA LYS A 2 -15.99 -4.55 24.41
C LYS A 2 -15.95 -5.35 23.10
N ARG A 3 -16.51 -6.56 23.10
CA ARG A 3 -16.64 -7.37 21.88
C ARG A 3 -17.97 -7.11 21.22
N TYR A 4 -17.97 -6.98 19.92
CA TYR A 4 -19.18 -6.81 19.09
C TYR A 4 -19.52 -8.13 18.42
N ALA A 5 -20.80 -8.42 18.27
CA ALA A 5 -21.26 -9.49 17.40
C ALA A 5 -21.15 -9.03 15.93
N PRO A 6 -20.97 -9.95 14.96
CA PRO A 6 -20.88 -9.59 13.54
C PRO A 6 -22.27 -9.28 12.95
N THR A 7 -22.96 -8.35 13.54
CA THR A 7 -24.28 -7.84 13.11
C THR A 7 -24.28 -6.33 13.11
N TRP A 8 -25.01 -5.74 12.18
CA TRP A 8 -25.13 -4.29 12.08
C TRP A 8 -25.69 -3.65 13.36
N ASP A 9 -26.64 -4.29 14.00
CA ASP A 9 -27.21 -3.80 15.28
C ASP A 9 -26.14 -3.72 16.36
N SER A 10 -25.27 -4.74 16.47
CA SER A 10 -24.18 -4.75 17.44
C SER A 10 -23.12 -3.70 17.12
N LEU A 11 -22.75 -3.56 15.85
CA LEU A 11 -21.76 -2.59 15.40
C LEU A 11 -22.27 -1.15 15.56
N ASN A 12 -23.53 -0.91 15.25
CA ASN A 12 -24.16 0.40 15.37
C ASN A 12 -24.39 0.85 16.81
N GLN A 13 -24.37 -0.06 17.80
CA GLN A 13 -24.41 0.31 19.22
C GLN A 13 -23.22 1.17 19.67
N HIS A 14 -22.12 1.11 18.94
CA HIS A 14 -20.97 1.98 19.19
C HIS A 14 -21.27 3.42 18.78
N ASN A 15 -22.21 3.59 17.88
CA ASN A 15 -22.45 4.86 17.22
C ASN A 15 -23.94 5.03 16.91
N PRO A 16 -24.75 5.41 17.91
CA PRO A 16 -26.19 5.62 17.73
C PRO A 16 -26.46 6.60 16.58
N GLY A 17 -27.23 6.15 15.59
CA GLY A 17 -27.52 6.92 14.39
C GLY A 17 -26.67 6.58 13.17
N GLY A 18 -25.75 5.58 13.26
CA GLY A 18 -24.97 5.09 12.12
C GLY A 18 -23.89 6.04 11.61
N SER A 19 -23.58 7.10 12.35
CA SER A 19 -22.50 8.05 12.03
C SER A 19 -21.13 7.53 12.51
N ALA A 20 -20.04 8.12 12.05
CA ALA A 20 -18.70 7.80 12.53
C ALA A 20 -18.52 8.18 14.02
N PRO A 21 -17.62 7.52 14.78
CA PRO A 21 -17.33 7.90 16.16
C PRO A 21 -16.99 9.39 16.29
N GLU A 22 -17.39 10.00 17.41
CA GLU A 22 -17.16 11.42 17.66
C GLU A 22 -15.67 11.80 17.50
N TRP A 23 -14.75 11.01 18.06
CA TRP A 23 -13.33 11.24 17.92
C TRP A 23 -12.87 11.31 16.46
N PHE A 24 -13.49 10.52 15.56
CA PHE A 24 -13.17 10.53 14.13
C PHE A 24 -13.76 11.75 13.44
N MET A 25 -14.98 12.13 13.80
CA MET A 25 -15.61 13.36 13.30
C MET A 25 -14.81 14.60 13.68
N ASP A 26 -14.21 14.61 14.88
CA ASP A 26 -13.40 15.71 15.39
C ASP A 26 -11.94 15.66 14.94
N ALA A 27 -11.50 14.54 14.39
CA ALA A 27 -10.10 14.35 14.02
C ALA A 27 -9.60 15.32 12.94
N LYS A 28 -10.46 15.71 12.00
CA LYS A 28 -10.23 16.68 10.90
C LYS A 28 -9.09 16.31 9.94
N PHE A 29 -8.00 15.69 10.41
CA PHE A 29 -6.84 15.36 9.61
C PHE A 29 -6.36 13.92 9.85
N GLY A 30 -6.21 13.19 8.77
CA GLY A 30 -5.65 11.84 8.74
C GLY A 30 -4.76 11.63 7.52
N ILE A 31 -3.97 10.59 7.56
CA ILE A 31 -3.07 10.20 6.48
C ILE A 31 -3.56 8.90 5.87
N TYR A 32 -3.78 8.93 4.57
CA TYR A 32 -4.06 7.78 3.74
C TYR A 32 -2.92 7.58 2.75
N PHE A 33 -2.45 6.35 2.60
CA PHE A 33 -1.33 6.06 1.73
C PHE A 33 -1.47 4.72 1.01
N HIS A 34 -0.81 4.61 -0.14
CA HIS A 34 -0.66 3.39 -0.89
C HIS A 34 0.75 2.85 -0.71
N TRP A 35 0.86 1.57 -0.37
CA TRP A 35 2.14 0.91 -0.25
C TRP A 35 1.99 -0.60 -0.46
N GLY A 36 2.66 -1.12 -1.48
CA GLY A 36 2.58 -2.50 -1.90
C GLY A 36 3.60 -2.82 -2.99
N PRO A 37 3.52 -3.97 -3.64
CA PRO A 37 4.46 -4.38 -4.70
C PRO A 37 4.60 -3.35 -5.82
N TYR A 38 3.54 -2.62 -6.14
CA TYR A 38 3.55 -1.53 -7.12
C TYR A 38 4.41 -0.32 -6.71
N SER A 39 4.83 -0.24 -5.45
CA SER A 39 5.79 0.78 -4.98
C SER A 39 7.22 0.49 -5.43
N VAL A 40 7.51 -0.75 -5.84
CA VAL A 40 8.85 -1.17 -6.27
C VAL A 40 9.26 -0.50 -7.58
N PRO A 41 8.46 -0.56 -8.67
CA PRO A 41 8.79 0.14 -9.90
C PRO A 41 8.81 1.67 -9.75
N ALA A 42 8.13 2.21 -8.75
CA ALA A 42 8.02 3.66 -8.48
C ALA A 42 7.69 4.49 -9.73
N PHE A 43 6.81 3.97 -10.60
CA PHE A 43 6.44 4.57 -11.87
C PHE A 43 4.93 4.77 -11.97
N GLY A 44 4.52 5.98 -12.32
CA GLY A 44 3.11 6.33 -12.48
C GLY A 44 2.38 6.43 -11.14
N ASN A 45 1.53 5.47 -10.86
CA ASN A 45 0.67 5.48 -9.68
C ASN A 45 0.34 4.04 -9.20
N GLU A 46 -0.55 3.93 -8.22
CA GLU A 46 -1.00 2.69 -7.59
C GLU A 46 -1.70 1.71 -8.56
N TRP A 47 -2.12 2.18 -9.72
CA TRP A 47 -2.71 1.35 -10.78
C TRP A 47 -1.67 0.65 -11.65
N TYR A 48 -0.39 0.72 -11.28
CA TYR A 48 0.69 0.08 -12.03
C TYR A 48 0.41 -1.39 -12.32
N ALA A 49 -0.10 -2.14 -11.33
CA ALA A 49 -0.45 -3.56 -11.46
C ALA A 49 -1.40 -3.86 -12.62
N LYS A 50 -2.27 -2.91 -12.96
CA LYS A 50 -3.17 -3.00 -14.11
C LYS A 50 -2.50 -2.53 -15.40
N TRP A 51 -1.97 -1.30 -15.36
CA TRP A 51 -1.49 -0.64 -16.57
C TRP A 51 -0.23 -1.26 -17.15
N MET A 52 0.57 -2.00 -16.36
CA MET A 52 1.72 -2.74 -16.88
C MET A 52 1.36 -3.82 -17.89
N TYR A 53 0.11 -4.31 -17.88
CA TYR A 53 -0.40 -5.29 -18.84
C TYR A 53 -1.10 -4.68 -20.07
N GLU A 54 -1.41 -3.40 -20.03
CA GLU A 54 -2.16 -2.71 -21.08
C GLU A 54 -1.23 -2.16 -22.16
N LYS A 55 -1.11 -2.88 -23.28
CA LYS A 55 -0.28 -2.46 -24.42
C LYS A 55 -0.66 -1.05 -24.89
N GLY A 56 0.35 -0.21 -25.14
CA GLY A 56 0.17 1.17 -25.56
C GLY A 56 0.18 2.20 -24.42
N THR A 57 0.15 1.77 -23.15
CA THR A 57 0.34 2.66 -22.01
C THR A 57 1.82 2.93 -21.75
N ASP A 58 2.12 4.05 -21.09
CA ASP A 58 3.47 4.36 -20.66
C ASP A 58 3.98 3.35 -19.61
N HIS A 59 3.07 2.83 -18.77
CA HIS A 59 3.37 1.80 -17.78
C HIS A 59 3.83 0.50 -18.45
N TYR A 60 3.13 0.03 -19.49
CA TYR A 60 3.53 -1.14 -20.25
C TYR A 60 4.90 -0.96 -20.88
N ARG A 61 5.12 0.19 -21.54
CA ARG A 61 6.42 0.49 -22.18
C ARG A 61 7.54 0.51 -21.15
N HIS A 62 7.38 1.25 -20.05
CA HIS A 62 8.34 1.29 -18.95
C HIS A 62 8.61 -0.10 -18.39
N HIS A 63 7.56 -0.90 -18.20
CA HIS A 63 7.69 -2.25 -17.65
C HIS A 63 8.52 -3.15 -18.57
N VAL A 64 8.18 -3.19 -19.86
CA VAL A 64 8.91 -3.99 -20.85
C VAL A 64 10.37 -3.56 -20.97
N GLU A 65 10.65 -2.27 -20.92
CA GLU A 65 12.02 -1.73 -20.99
C GLU A 65 12.85 -2.09 -19.75
N THR A 66 12.23 -2.09 -18.58
CA THR A 66 12.92 -2.27 -17.30
C THR A 66 12.99 -3.73 -16.87
N TYR A 67 11.87 -4.45 -16.98
CA TYR A 67 11.73 -5.79 -16.40
C TYR A 67 11.55 -6.89 -17.45
N GLY A 68 10.81 -6.63 -18.52
CA GLY A 68 10.44 -7.61 -19.53
C GLY A 68 8.96 -7.62 -19.83
N ASP A 69 8.54 -8.48 -20.76
CA ASP A 69 7.12 -8.61 -21.10
C ASP A 69 6.33 -9.15 -19.90
N PRO A 70 5.30 -8.40 -19.41
CA PRO A 70 4.54 -8.81 -18.23
C PRO A 70 3.72 -10.09 -18.42
N HIS A 71 3.48 -10.49 -19.66
CA HIS A 71 2.71 -11.71 -19.97
C HIS A 71 3.57 -12.97 -20.04
N THR A 72 4.90 -12.85 -20.24
CA THR A 72 5.77 -13.99 -20.52
C THR A 72 7.09 -14.01 -19.75
N GLU A 73 7.58 -12.86 -19.31
CA GLU A 73 8.89 -12.72 -18.69
C GLU A 73 8.83 -12.27 -17.23
N TRP A 74 8.11 -11.17 -16.96
CA TRP A 74 8.04 -10.57 -15.64
C TRP A 74 6.62 -10.11 -15.32
N GLY A 75 5.81 -10.99 -14.74
CA GLY A 75 4.47 -10.66 -14.24
C GLY A 75 4.52 -9.87 -12.93
N TYR A 76 3.36 -9.37 -12.49
CA TYR A 76 3.26 -8.60 -11.25
C TYR A 76 3.73 -9.37 -10.00
N GLU A 77 3.50 -10.69 -9.98
CA GLU A 77 3.94 -11.58 -8.91
C GLU A 77 5.47 -11.61 -8.75
N ASN A 78 6.24 -11.28 -9.77
CA ASN A 78 7.69 -11.24 -9.68
C ASN A 78 8.18 -10.15 -8.71
N PHE A 79 7.40 -9.07 -8.52
CA PHE A 79 7.71 -8.09 -7.48
C PHE A 79 7.58 -8.66 -6.07
N ILE A 80 6.82 -9.72 -5.87
CA ILE A 80 6.68 -10.41 -4.59
C ILE A 80 7.71 -11.54 -4.46
N LEU A 81 7.85 -12.35 -5.50
CA LEU A 81 8.76 -13.51 -5.51
C LEU A 81 10.23 -13.09 -5.57
N GLY A 82 10.50 -11.96 -6.19
CA GLY A 82 11.83 -11.46 -6.47
C GLY A 82 12.40 -11.98 -7.80
N GLY A 83 13.32 -11.21 -8.36
CA GLY A 83 14.00 -11.53 -9.61
C GLY A 83 14.97 -10.44 -10.00
N TYR A 84 15.54 -10.55 -11.19
CA TYR A 84 16.52 -9.58 -11.71
C TYR A 84 15.90 -8.79 -12.85
N ASP A 85 15.98 -7.47 -12.76
CA ASP A 85 15.60 -6.58 -13.87
C ASP A 85 16.57 -6.73 -15.06
N LYS A 86 16.28 -6.03 -16.17
CA LYS A 86 17.13 -6.08 -17.37
C LYS A 86 18.53 -5.48 -17.17
N GLN A 87 18.75 -4.72 -16.11
CA GLN A 87 20.05 -4.17 -15.73
C GLN A 87 20.83 -5.09 -14.78
N GLY A 88 20.22 -6.21 -14.35
CA GLY A 88 20.82 -7.17 -13.43
C GLY A 88 20.69 -6.79 -11.95
N ASN A 89 19.82 -5.84 -11.59
CA ASN A 89 19.52 -5.52 -10.20
C ASN A 89 18.48 -6.49 -9.66
N TYR A 90 18.71 -6.99 -8.44
CA TYR A 90 17.69 -7.80 -7.76
C TYR A 90 16.57 -6.92 -7.26
N VAL A 91 15.34 -7.26 -7.60
CA VAL A 91 14.12 -6.50 -7.34
C VAL A 91 13.13 -7.37 -6.58
N GLN A 92 12.65 -6.88 -5.43
CA GLN A 92 11.62 -7.54 -4.64
C GLN A 92 10.92 -6.55 -3.71
N PHE A 93 9.62 -6.67 -3.56
CA PHE A 93 8.90 -6.05 -2.46
C PHE A 93 9.09 -6.89 -1.19
N ALA A 94 10.09 -6.53 -0.43
CA ALA A 94 10.45 -7.22 0.82
C ALA A 94 10.76 -6.18 1.91
N PRO A 95 9.74 -5.52 2.49
CA PRO A 95 9.94 -4.54 3.55
C PRO A 95 10.66 -5.18 4.73
N LYS A 96 11.86 -4.69 5.02
CA LYS A 96 12.69 -5.19 6.10
C LYS A 96 12.80 -4.13 7.18
N LEU A 97 12.55 -4.53 8.42
CA LEU A 97 12.63 -3.61 9.56
C LEU A 97 14.05 -3.07 9.75
N LYS A 98 14.15 -1.84 10.22
CA LYS A 98 15.43 -1.16 10.47
C LYS A 98 16.30 -1.93 11.49
N LYS A 99 15.69 -2.52 12.54
CA LYS A 99 16.38 -3.40 13.50
C LYS A 99 16.99 -4.65 12.88
N ASP A 100 16.48 -5.09 11.73
CA ASP A 100 16.95 -6.24 10.97
C ASP A 100 17.84 -5.85 9.79
N GLY A 101 18.31 -4.59 9.77
CA GLY A 101 19.18 -4.04 8.71
C GLY A 101 18.45 -3.54 7.47
N GLY A 102 17.14 -3.33 7.54
CA GLY A 102 16.33 -2.69 6.50
C GLY A 102 16.21 -1.18 6.67
N ARG A 103 15.22 -0.60 6.02
CA ARG A 103 14.93 0.85 6.07
C ARG A 103 13.55 1.16 6.65
N PHE A 104 12.73 0.16 6.90
CA PHE A 104 11.38 0.35 7.41
C PHE A 104 11.38 0.43 8.94
N ASP A 105 10.89 1.53 9.47
CA ASP A 105 10.75 1.78 10.89
C ASP A 105 9.31 2.26 11.16
N PRO A 106 8.42 1.36 11.64
CA PRO A 106 7.04 1.73 11.89
C PRO A 106 6.86 2.77 13.00
N ASP A 107 7.78 2.81 13.97
CA ASP A 107 7.73 3.77 15.06
C ASP A 107 8.08 5.18 14.55
N GLU A 108 9.10 5.29 13.68
CA GLU A 108 9.46 6.55 13.01
C GLU A 108 8.29 7.06 12.15
N TRP A 109 7.59 6.17 11.44
CA TRP A 109 6.40 6.55 10.67
C TRP A 109 5.27 7.03 11.56
N ALA A 110 4.98 6.30 12.65
CA ALA A 110 3.94 6.69 13.60
C ALA A 110 4.24 8.04 14.26
N GLU A 111 5.49 8.27 14.64
CA GLU A 111 5.93 9.55 15.18
C GLU A 111 5.78 10.69 14.16
N LEU A 112 6.19 10.46 12.91
CA LEU A 112 6.04 11.44 11.84
C LEU A 112 4.56 11.79 11.62
N PHE A 113 3.68 10.79 11.58
CA PHE A 113 2.24 11.02 11.44
C PHE A 113 1.66 11.81 12.61
N ALA A 114 2.04 11.45 13.85
CA ALA A 114 1.61 12.18 15.03
C ALA A 114 2.11 13.63 15.05
N ARG A 115 3.37 13.87 14.71
CA ARG A 115 3.97 15.21 14.62
C ARG A 115 3.35 16.08 13.52
N SER A 116 2.85 15.47 12.44
CA SER A 116 2.12 16.20 11.40
C SER A 116 0.73 16.67 11.85
N GLY A 117 0.26 16.22 13.02
CA GLY A 117 -1.07 16.51 13.54
C GLY A 117 -2.13 15.50 13.11
N ALA A 118 -1.74 14.44 12.41
CA ALA A 118 -2.68 13.38 12.02
C ALA A 118 -3.23 12.66 13.27
N ARG A 119 -4.52 12.41 13.26
CA ARG A 119 -5.24 11.71 14.34
C ARG A 119 -5.55 10.26 13.99
N PHE A 120 -5.42 9.92 12.74
CA PHE A 120 -5.51 8.55 12.22
C PHE A 120 -4.64 8.41 10.98
N ALA A 121 -4.22 7.20 10.71
CA ALA A 121 -3.54 6.84 9.47
C ALA A 121 -3.97 5.43 9.05
N GLY A 122 -3.94 5.16 7.77
CA GLY A 122 -4.25 3.84 7.24
C GLY A 122 -3.77 3.66 5.81
N PRO A 123 -3.24 2.47 5.49
CA PRO A 123 -2.97 2.10 4.11
C PRO A 123 -4.28 1.81 3.37
N ALA A 124 -4.26 1.96 2.04
CA ALA A 124 -5.26 1.35 1.19
C ALA A 124 -5.17 -0.17 1.34
N ALA A 125 -6.21 -0.79 1.88
CA ALA A 125 -6.31 -2.24 1.96
C ALA A 125 -6.81 -2.79 0.62
N GLU A 126 -6.24 -3.93 0.19
CA GLU A 126 -6.66 -4.68 -1.00
C GLU A 126 -6.75 -3.83 -2.29
N HIS A 127 -5.78 -2.95 -2.50
CA HIS A 127 -5.76 -2.16 -3.74
C HIS A 127 -5.15 -2.96 -4.91
N CYS A 128 -4.18 -3.81 -4.65
CA CYS A 128 -3.55 -4.75 -5.59
C CYS A 128 -3.05 -5.99 -4.87
#